data_c28444d2404173525e8d011fc9b64e61
#
_entry.id   c28444d2404173525e8d011fc9b64e61
#
_cell.length_a   1.000
_cell.length_b   1.000
_cell.length_c   1.000
_cell.angle_alpha   90.00
_cell.angle_beta   90.00
_cell.angle_gamma   90.00
#
_symmetry.space_group_name_H-M   'P 1'
#
loop_
_entity.id
_entity.type
_entity.pdbx_description
1 polymer ?
#
loop_
_entity_poly.entity_id
_entity_poly.type
_entity_poly.pdbx_seq_one_letter_code
_entity_poly.pdbx_strand_id
1 'polypeptide(L)'
;MTKDDFIKIVDSKIKLIRNEKNYTQDKMADMLGISKKTLVQIEKERSTLGWTCSVAACTIFKDSEILKLAFGDDIQDIILTLSFDNYEKTYDRTMGGYIWWIDMEIKNIYKIQQNIMSKHYRILNDKNRRICSSFDFEYIQKRLKELSEYEN
;
A
#
# COMPACT_ATOMS: atom_id res chain seq x y z
N MET A 1 7.99 6.73 -0.27
CA MET A 1 8.12 5.35 -0.82
C MET A 1 8.05 5.41 -2.33
N THR A 2 9.01 4.80 -3.01
CA THR A 2 9.04 4.62 -4.47
C THR A 2 8.61 3.20 -4.84
N LYS A 3 8.41 2.92 -6.14
CA LYS A 3 8.18 1.53 -6.62
C LYS A 3 9.34 0.60 -6.24
N ASP A 4 10.58 1.09 -6.31
CA ASP A 4 11.76 0.30 -5.96
C ASP A 4 11.79 -0.02 -4.45
N ASP A 5 11.40 0.93 -3.59
CA ASP A 5 11.30 0.69 -2.16
C ASP A 5 10.23 -0.37 -1.86
N PHE A 6 9.08 -0.27 -2.52
CA PHE A 6 7.99 -1.24 -2.38
C PHE A 6 8.44 -2.65 -2.78
N ILE A 7 9.10 -2.80 -3.94
CA ILE A 7 9.64 -4.09 -4.41
C ILE A 7 10.62 -4.66 -3.40
N LYS A 8 11.58 -3.88 -2.91
CA LYS A 8 12.56 -4.32 -1.90
C LYS A 8 11.89 -4.82 -0.61
N ILE A 9 10.85 -4.13 -0.16
CA ILE A 9 10.10 -4.56 1.03
C ILE A 9 9.43 -5.90 0.75
N VAL A 10 8.72 -6.07 -0.37
CA VAL A 10 8.05 -7.33 -0.72
C VAL A 10 9.05 -8.46 -0.87
N ASP A 11 10.18 -8.25 -1.59
CA ASP A 11 11.26 -9.23 -1.74
C ASP A 11 11.74 -9.74 -0.37
N SER A 12 11.96 -8.84 0.59
CA SER A 12 12.41 -9.19 1.94
C SER A 12 11.38 -10.01 2.74
N LYS A 13 10.11 -9.95 2.37
CA LYS A 13 9.00 -10.62 3.07
C LYS A 13 8.53 -11.91 2.42
N ILE A 14 8.86 -12.15 1.12
CA ILE A 14 8.29 -13.26 0.35
C ILE A 14 8.49 -14.63 1.01
N LYS A 15 9.68 -14.88 1.57
CA LYS A 15 9.98 -16.11 2.30
C LYS A 15 9.16 -16.24 3.58
N LEU A 16 8.95 -15.14 4.31
CA LEU A 16 8.15 -15.13 5.53
C LEU A 16 6.68 -15.39 5.22
N ILE A 17 6.13 -14.78 4.17
CA ILE A 17 4.76 -15.02 3.68
C ILE A 17 4.58 -16.49 3.30
N ARG A 18 5.54 -17.08 2.58
CA ARG A 18 5.50 -18.50 2.23
C ARG A 18 5.45 -19.39 3.47
N ASN A 19 6.27 -19.10 4.48
CA ASN A 19 6.30 -19.85 5.72
C ASN A 19 5.00 -19.67 6.53
N GLU A 20 4.47 -18.45 6.61
CA GLU A 20 3.18 -18.16 7.24
C GLU A 20 2.05 -19.00 6.65
N LYS A 21 2.04 -19.17 5.32
CA LYS A 21 1.02 -19.96 4.60
C LYS A 21 1.34 -21.47 4.54
N ASN A 22 2.45 -21.91 5.11
CA ASN A 22 2.93 -23.29 5.04
C ASN A 22 3.07 -23.83 3.61
N TYR A 23 3.50 -22.96 2.67
CA TYR A 23 3.68 -23.36 1.27
C TYR A 23 5.11 -23.84 0.99
N THR A 24 5.20 -24.87 0.12
CA THR A 24 6.47 -25.24 -0.51
C THR A 24 6.90 -24.15 -1.49
N GLN A 25 8.20 -24.13 -1.82
CA GLN A 25 8.71 -23.22 -2.86
C GLN A 25 8.07 -23.48 -4.23
N ASP A 26 7.79 -24.75 -4.57
CA ASP A 26 7.10 -25.11 -5.81
C ASP A 26 5.70 -24.51 -5.87
N LYS A 27 4.90 -24.70 -4.80
CA LYS A 27 3.53 -24.17 -4.73
C LYS A 27 3.51 -22.64 -4.79
N MET A 28 4.40 -21.96 -4.06
CA MET A 28 4.46 -20.50 -4.06
C MET A 28 4.90 -19.96 -5.43
N ALA A 29 5.88 -20.59 -6.05
CA ALA A 29 6.36 -20.20 -7.38
C ALA A 29 5.25 -20.34 -8.43
N ASP A 30 4.49 -21.44 -8.40
CA ASP A 30 3.34 -21.67 -9.28
C ASP A 30 2.27 -20.57 -9.10
N MET A 31 1.90 -20.25 -7.86
CA MET A 31 0.92 -19.19 -7.54
C MET A 31 1.37 -17.80 -8.02
N LEU A 32 2.67 -17.52 -8.00
CA LEU A 32 3.23 -16.26 -8.47
C LEU A 32 3.53 -16.24 -9.98
N GLY A 33 3.36 -17.37 -10.67
CA GLY A 33 3.66 -17.48 -12.09
C GLY A 33 5.15 -17.39 -12.43
N ILE A 34 6.03 -17.80 -11.51
CA ILE A 34 7.50 -17.80 -11.68
C ILE A 34 8.08 -19.22 -11.51
N SER A 35 9.32 -19.43 -11.96
CA SER A 35 9.99 -20.70 -11.73
C SER A 35 10.40 -20.87 -10.26
N LYS A 36 10.45 -22.11 -9.75
CA LYS A 36 11.02 -22.41 -8.45
C LYS A 36 12.43 -21.85 -8.30
N LYS A 37 13.26 -22.00 -9.36
CA LYS A 37 14.63 -21.47 -9.36
C LYS A 37 14.65 -19.95 -9.14
N THR A 38 13.75 -19.21 -9.78
CA THR A 38 13.59 -17.77 -9.60
C THR A 38 13.21 -17.44 -8.16
N LEU A 39 12.20 -18.11 -7.60
CA LEU A 39 11.78 -17.89 -6.21
C LEU A 39 12.93 -18.15 -5.22
N VAL A 40 13.69 -19.24 -5.41
CA VAL A 40 14.85 -19.54 -4.56
C VAL A 40 15.90 -18.44 -4.62
N GLN A 41 16.15 -17.84 -5.79
CA GLN A 41 17.09 -16.72 -5.92
C GLN A 41 16.59 -15.47 -5.20
N ILE A 42 15.29 -15.19 -5.28
CA ILE A 42 14.66 -14.06 -4.57
C ILE A 42 14.75 -14.27 -3.05
N GLU A 43 14.39 -15.45 -2.56
CA GLU A 43 14.50 -15.79 -1.13
C GLU A 43 15.95 -15.75 -0.57
N LYS A 44 16.94 -15.82 -1.47
CA LYS A 44 18.36 -15.67 -1.15
C LYS A 44 18.90 -14.25 -1.41
N GLU A 45 18.02 -13.30 -1.70
CA GLU A 45 18.37 -11.90 -1.98
C GLU A 45 19.33 -11.73 -3.19
N ARG A 46 19.27 -12.68 -4.16
CA ARG A 46 20.10 -12.69 -5.38
C ARG A 46 19.32 -12.29 -6.63
N SER A 47 18.04 -12.07 -6.49
CA SER A 47 17.13 -11.64 -7.56
C SER A 47 15.97 -10.87 -6.95
N THR A 48 15.13 -10.27 -7.79
CA THR A 48 13.96 -9.49 -7.37
C THR A 48 12.70 -9.99 -8.06
N LEU A 49 11.54 -9.83 -7.40
CA LEU A 49 10.21 -10.08 -7.99
C LEU A 49 9.90 -9.09 -9.12
N GLY A 50 10.45 -7.89 -9.05
CA GLY A 50 10.04 -6.78 -9.89
C GLY A 50 8.62 -6.29 -9.54
N TRP A 51 8.19 -5.21 -10.21
CA TRP A 51 6.91 -4.55 -9.91
C TRP A 51 5.69 -5.46 -10.05
N THR A 52 5.53 -6.09 -11.23
CA THR A 52 4.34 -6.90 -11.56
C THR A 52 4.16 -8.07 -10.58
N CYS A 53 5.22 -8.81 -10.30
CA CYS A 53 5.16 -9.96 -9.41
C CYS A 53 4.99 -9.55 -7.94
N SER A 54 5.55 -8.41 -7.52
CA SER A 54 5.32 -7.83 -6.20
C SER A 54 3.85 -7.43 -6.00
N VAL A 55 3.22 -6.79 -7.00
CA VAL A 55 1.79 -6.47 -6.98
C VAL A 55 0.94 -7.73 -6.93
N ALA A 56 1.28 -8.75 -7.74
CA ALA A 56 0.59 -10.05 -7.71
C ALA A 56 0.69 -10.71 -6.33
N ALA A 57 1.88 -10.76 -5.72
CA ALA A 57 2.09 -11.31 -4.38
C ALA A 57 1.23 -10.58 -3.33
N CYS A 58 1.21 -9.25 -3.35
CA CYS A 58 0.42 -8.46 -2.43
C CYS A 58 -1.09 -8.64 -2.62
N THR A 59 -1.54 -8.90 -3.83
CA THR A 59 -2.95 -9.16 -4.14
C THR A 59 -3.37 -10.56 -3.72
N ILE A 60 -2.55 -11.57 -4.02
CA ILE A 60 -2.83 -12.97 -3.70
C ILE A 60 -2.80 -13.19 -2.18
N PHE A 61 -1.85 -12.58 -1.49
CA PHE A 61 -1.62 -12.76 -0.05
C PHE A 61 -2.08 -11.54 0.79
N LYS A 62 -3.10 -10.83 0.34
CA LYS A 62 -3.61 -9.59 0.99
C LYS A 62 -3.98 -9.75 2.46
N ASP A 63 -4.30 -10.97 2.89
CA ASP A 63 -4.64 -11.36 4.26
C ASP A 63 -3.43 -11.79 5.11
N SER A 64 -2.21 -11.73 4.55
CA SER A 64 -0.98 -12.05 5.27
C SER A 64 -0.70 -11.02 6.37
N GLU A 65 -0.50 -11.51 7.60
CA GLU A 65 -0.10 -10.65 8.72
C GLU A 65 1.29 -10.02 8.49
N ILE A 66 2.17 -10.72 7.76
CA ILE A 66 3.49 -10.20 7.37
C ILE A 66 3.34 -8.96 6.48
N LEU A 67 2.41 -8.98 5.52
CA LEU A 67 2.15 -7.81 4.66
C LEU A 67 1.47 -6.69 5.43
N LYS A 68 0.52 -7.00 6.31
CA LYS A 68 -0.13 -5.99 7.14
C LYS A 68 0.87 -5.28 8.07
N LEU A 69 1.80 -6.02 8.67
CA LEU A 69 2.86 -5.43 9.48
C LEU A 69 3.82 -4.55 8.65
N ALA A 70 4.06 -4.88 7.38
CA ALA A 70 4.95 -4.11 6.50
C ALA A 70 4.30 -2.84 5.92
N PHE A 71 3.00 -2.90 5.58
CA PHE A 71 2.33 -1.86 4.79
C PHE A 71 1.07 -1.28 5.46
N GLY A 72 0.58 -1.90 6.53
CA GLY A 72 -0.73 -1.59 7.10
C GLY A 72 -1.86 -2.33 6.37
N ASP A 73 -3.10 -2.02 6.73
CA ASP A 73 -4.27 -2.76 6.22
C ASP A 73 -4.66 -2.41 4.77
N ASP A 74 -4.14 -1.34 4.20
CA ASP A 74 -4.55 -0.83 2.89
C ASP A 74 -3.42 -0.88 1.86
N ILE A 75 -2.86 -2.07 1.66
CA ILE A 75 -1.79 -2.28 0.67
C ILE A 75 -2.25 -1.95 -0.76
N GLN A 76 -3.55 -2.13 -1.05
CA GLN A 76 -4.12 -1.79 -2.34
C GLN A 76 -4.02 -0.29 -2.63
N ASP A 77 -4.23 0.56 -1.62
CA ASP A 77 -4.08 2.00 -1.78
C ASP A 77 -2.64 2.41 -2.08
N ILE A 78 -1.67 1.74 -1.45
CA ILE A 78 -0.25 1.96 -1.73
C ILE A 78 0.08 1.62 -3.18
N ILE A 79 -0.39 0.45 -3.67
CA ILE A 79 -0.18 0.02 -5.05
C ILE A 79 -0.77 1.04 -6.03
N LEU A 80 -1.99 1.48 -5.80
CA LEU A 80 -2.66 2.46 -6.67
C LEU A 80 -1.94 3.82 -6.63
N THR A 81 -1.53 4.27 -5.43
CA THR A 81 -0.79 5.52 -5.28
C THR A 81 0.57 5.49 -5.96
N LEU A 82 1.26 4.34 -5.94
CA LEU A 82 2.53 4.16 -6.67
C LEU A 82 2.35 3.99 -8.17
N SER A 83 1.16 3.57 -8.63
CA SER A 83 0.85 3.36 -10.05
C SER A 83 0.47 4.64 -10.77
N PHE A 84 -0.15 5.57 -10.07
CA PHE A 84 -0.66 6.84 -10.62
C PHE A 84 -0.02 8.00 -9.87
N ASP A 85 0.47 9.01 -10.58
CA ASP A 85 1.17 10.17 -9.99
C ASP A 85 0.27 10.95 -9.02
N ASN A 86 -1.02 11.05 -9.32
CA ASN A 86 -2.03 11.70 -8.47
C ASN A 86 -3.32 10.89 -8.53
N TYR A 87 -3.45 9.94 -7.59
CA TYR A 87 -4.59 9.04 -7.56
C TYR A 87 -5.75 9.65 -6.78
N GLU A 88 -6.83 9.93 -7.51
CA GLU A 88 -8.10 10.36 -6.93
C GLU A 88 -9.22 9.38 -7.31
N LYS A 89 -9.78 8.72 -6.33
CA LYS A 89 -10.97 7.91 -6.49
C LYS A 89 -11.78 7.94 -5.21
N THR A 90 -13.03 8.31 -5.31
CA THR A 90 -13.96 8.25 -4.18
C THR A 90 -14.31 6.79 -3.92
N TYR A 91 -13.97 6.30 -2.73
CA TYR A 91 -14.35 4.97 -2.28
C TYR A 91 -15.50 5.03 -1.29
N ASP A 92 -16.30 3.98 -1.26
CA ASP A 92 -17.22 3.76 -0.17
C ASP A 92 -16.44 3.61 1.15
N ARG A 93 -17.06 4.10 2.22
CA ARG A 93 -16.60 4.23 3.59
C ARG A 93 -15.34 3.43 3.94
N THR A 94 -14.19 4.09 4.16
CA THR A 94 -13.06 3.45 4.84
C THR A 94 -13.40 3.35 6.32
N MET A 95 -13.40 2.15 6.88
CA MET A 95 -13.40 1.98 8.33
C MET A 95 -12.08 2.59 8.83
N GLY A 96 -12.14 3.77 9.47
CA GLY A 96 -10.97 4.50 9.92
C GLY A 96 -10.13 3.64 10.87
N GLY A 97 -9.15 2.92 10.33
CA GLY A 97 -8.21 2.12 11.10
C GLY A 97 -7.33 3.03 11.94
N TYR A 98 -7.74 3.29 13.17
CA TYR A 98 -7.01 4.13 14.12
C TYR A 98 -5.58 3.64 14.42
N ILE A 99 -5.26 2.38 14.12
CA ILE A 99 -3.97 1.77 14.44
C ILE A 99 -2.87 2.17 13.44
N TRP A 100 -3.21 2.44 12.19
CA TRP A 100 -2.24 2.64 11.11
C TRP A 100 -2.19 4.06 10.56
N TRP A 101 -3.11 4.94 11.00
CA TRP A 101 -3.27 6.28 10.47
C TRP A 101 -3.20 7.32 11.57
N ILE A 102 -2.40 8.36 11.36
CA ILE A 102 -2.28 9.52 12.24
C ILE A 102 -2.95 10.70 11.55
N ASP A 103 -3.84 11.38 12.26
CA ASP A 103 -4.43 12.64 11.80
C ASP A 103 -3.35 13.73 11.81
N MET A 104 -3.11 14.35 10.65
CA MET A 104 -2.10 15.38 10.46
C MET A 104 -2.69 16.79 10.48
N GLU A 105 -3.80 16.99 9.76
CA GLU A 105 -4.47 18.27 9.60
C GLU A 105 -5.96 18.06 9.39
N ILE A 106 -6.78 18.92 10.00
CA ILE A 106 -8.24 18.93 9.84
C ILE A 106 -8.63 20.33 9.37
N LYS A 107 -9.40 20.40 8.27
CA LYS A 107 -9.93 21.65 7.72
C LYS A 107 -11.34 21.44 7.20
N ASN A 108 -12.30 22.18 7.78
CA ASN A 108 -13.73 22.00 7.55
C ASN A 108 -14.15 20.55 7.79
N ILE A 109 -14.79 19.90 6.80
CA ILE A 109 -15.22 18.51 6.86
C ILE A 109 -14.13 17.51 6.42
N TYR A 110 -12.95 18.00 6.02
CA TYR A 110 -11.87 17.18 5.49
C TYR A 110 -10.74 17.00 6.49
N LYS A 111 -10.11 15.85 6.46
CA LYS A 111 -8.91 15.56 7.26
C LYS A 111 -7.83 14.87 6.43
N ILE A 112 -6.58 15.28 6.64
CA ILE A 112 -5.41 14.58 6.14
C ILE A 112 -4.99 13.56 7.18
N GLN A 113 -4.74 12.34 6.72
CA GLN A 113 -4.13 11.28 7.52
C GLN A 113 -2.85 10.79 6.86
N GLN A 114 -1.84 10.45 7.67
CA GLN A 114 -0.63 9.77 7.23
C GLN A 114 -0.63 8.33 7.73
N ASN A 115 -0.34 7.38 6.84
CA ASN A 115 -0.12 5.99 7.24
C ASN A 115 1.22 5.84 7.96
N ILE A 116 1.23 5.20 9.13
CA ILE A 116 2.42 5.05 9.98
C ILE A 116 3.51 4.22 9.29
N MET A 117 3.13 3.19 8.54
CA MET A 117 4.05 2.24 7.93
C MET A 117 4.56 2.72 6.57
N SER A 118 3.66 2.98 5.64
CA SER A 118 3.99 3.35 4.26
C SER A 118 4.33 4.83 4.07
N LYS A 119 3.99 5.69 5.07
CA LYS A 119 4.21 7.14 5.05
C LYS A 119 3.44 7.89 3.95
N HIS A 120 2.49 7.24 3.26
CA HIS A 120 1.63 7.94 2.32
C HIS A 120 0.50 8.68 3.05
N TYR A 121 -0.10 9.63 2.36
CA TYR A 121 -1.15 10.50 2.88
C TYR A 121 -2.47 10.20 2.19
N ARG A 122 -3.57 10.47 2.89
CA ARG A 122 -4.92 10.46 2.32
C ARG A 122 -5.74 11.62 2.86
N ILE A 123 -6.74 12.06 2.07
CA ILE A 123 -7.77 12.98 2.53
C ILE A 123 -9.06 12.19 2.68
N LEU A 124 -9.68 12.34 3.85
CA LEU A 124 -11.02 11.82 4.14
C LEU A 124 -11.99 12.98 4.32
N ASN A 125 -13.28 12.75 3.97
CA ASN A 125 -14.37 13.66 4.33
C ASN A 125 -14.98 13.30 5.70
N ASP A 126 -16.03 14.04 6.12
CA ASP A 126 -16.79 13.84 7.35
C ASP A 126 -17.40 12.42 7.50
N LYS A 127 -17.70 11.77 6.38
CA LYS A 127 -18.22 10.38 6.32
C LYS A 127 -17.12 9.33 6.27
N ASN A 128 -15.85 9.72 6.52
CA ASN A 128 -14.66 8.88 6.38
C ASN A 128 -14.50 8.25 4.99
N ARG A 129 -15.03 8.90 3.94
CA ARG A 129 -14.78 8.49 2.56
C ARG A 129 -13.46 9.07 2.08
N ARG A 130 -12.62 8.26 1.47
CA ARG A 130 -11.36 8.70 0.88
C ARG A 130 -11.64 9.50 -0.40
N ILE A 131 -11.03 10.69 -0.47
CA ILE A 131 -11.10 11.57 -1.64
C ILE A 131 -9.89 11.35 -2.53
N CYS A 132 -8.68 11.37 -1.96
CA CYS A 132 -7.43 11.14 -2.68
C CYS A 132 -6.36 10.55 -1.78
N SER A 133 -5.30 10.01 -2.40
CA SER A 133 -4.10 9.52 -1.73
C SER A 133 -2.86 9.91 -2.53
N SER A 134 -1.76 10.21 -1.85
CA SER A 134 -0.47 10.52 -2.48
C SER A 134 0.68 10.29 -1.50
N PHE A 135 1.88 10.08 -2.02
CA PHE A 135 3.12 10.19 -1.25
C PHE A 135 3.65 11.63 -1.19
N ASP A 136 3.12 12.52 -2.03
CA ASP A 136 3.47 13.93 -2.07
C ASP A 136 2.60 14.73 -1.11
N PHE A 137 3.23 15.24 -0.02
CA PHE A 137 2.54 16.02 0.99
C PHE A 137 2.11 17.41 0.49
N GLU A 138 2.91 18.04 -0.37
CA GLU A 138 2.57 19.36 -0.93
C GLU A 138 1.31 19.25 -1.82
N TYR A 139 1.23 18.20 -2.63
CA TYR A 139 0.02 17.89 -3.41
C TYR A 139 -1.20 17.73 -2.49
N ILE A 140 -1.08 16.95 -1.42
CA ILE A 140 -2.18 16.70 -0.48
C ILE A 140 -2.64 17.99 0.21
N GLN A 141 -1.71 18.84 0.65
CA GLN A 141 -2.05 20.13 1.26
C GLN A 141 -2.74 21.08 0.27
N LYS A 142 -2.23 21.17 -0.95
CA LYS A 142 -2.87 21.94 -2.03
C LYS A 142 -4.30 21.45 -2.27
N ARG A 143 -4.47 20.12 -2.37
CA ARG A 143 -5.78 19.52 -2.60
C ARG A 143 -6.76 19.74 -1.44
N LEU A 144 -6.30 19.66 -0.20
CA LEU A 144 -7.10 20.01 0.97
C LEU A 144 -7.61 21.44 0.91
N LYS A 145 -6.72 22.37 0.52
CA LYS A 145 -7.08 23.79 0.37
C LYS A 145 -8.15 23.98 -0.70
N GLU A 146 -7.98 23.40 -1.89
CA GLU A 146 -8.97 23.45 -2.97
C GLU A 146 -10.33 22.91 -2.50
N LEU A 147 -10.37 21.71 -1.89
CA LEU A 147 -11.62 21.12 -1.39
C LEU A 147 -12.31 22.00 -0.35
N SER A 148 -11.54 22.63 0.54
CA SER A 148 -12.10 23.50 1.57
C SER A 148 -12.60 24.86 1.07
N GLU A 149 -12.18 25.30 -0.14
CA GLU A 149 -12.61 26.54 -0.78
C GLU A 149 -13.90 26.35 -1.62
N TYR A 150 -14.16 25.14 -2.10
CA TYR A 150 -15.38 24.84 -2.88
C TYR A 150 -16.66 24.74 -2.03
N GLU A 151 -16.55 24.66 -0.71
CA GLU A 151 -17.70 24.56 0.20
C GLU A 151 -18.09 25.90 0.87
N ASN A 152 -17.41 26.98 0.52
CA ASN A 152 -17.81 28.34 0.88
C ASN A 152 -18.56 29.00 -0.28
#